data_6bb6192dd4dbae4ea12488bc59aeab8f
#
_entry.id   6bb6192dd4dbae4ea12488bc59aeab8f
#
_cell.length_a   1.000
_cell.length_b   1.000
_cell.length_c   1.000
_cell.angle_alpha   90.00
_cell.angle_beta   90.00
_cell.angle_gamma   90.00
#
_symmetry.space_group_name_H-M   'P 1'
#
loop_
_entity.id
_entity.type
_entity.pdbx_description
1 polymer ?
#
loop_
_entity_poly.entity_id
_entity_poly.type
_entity_poly.pdbx_seq_one_letter_code
_entity_poly.pdbx_strand_id
1 'polypeptide(L)'
;MRTILLVLVAGLILSVGNGFRMSLGIYVPDLLSSTVFSASIIGLTYGLFNLLWGAMSPIAGAFAEQKGYVKTLCFGFFGVSLSFYVASSAIHPLHFLFGIGIIGGISAGVISVPVIIGGVSKYFEDDKTQSTVTGILMSLAATGMF
;
A
#
# COMPACT_ATOMS: atom_id res chain seq x y z
N MET A 1 14.48 8.93 22.08
CA MET A 1 13.17 8.29 22.25
C MET A 1 12.18 8.59 21.13
N ARG A 2 11.94 9.86 20.76
CA ARG A 2 11.03 10.24 19.66
C ARG A 2 11.39 9.63 18.30
N THR A 3 12.67 9.61 17.95
CA THR A 3 13.17 9.11 16.67
C THR A 3 12.98 7.59 16.50
N ILE A 4 13.23 6.83 17.57
CA ILE A 4 13.02 5.38 17.57
C ILE A 4 11.54 5.06 17.40
N LEU A 5 10.66 5.77 18.10
CA LEU A 5 9.22 5.62 17.98
C LEU A 5 8.75 5.92 16.54
N LEU A 6 9.29 6.96 15.91
CA LEU A 6 8.97 7.32 14.53
C LEU A 6 9.35 6.21 13.57
N VAL A 7 10.56 5.65 13.70
CA VAL A 7 11.01 4.53 12.84
C VAL A 7 10.16 3.28 13.05
N LEU A 8 9.81 2.95 14.30
CA LEU A 8 8.95 1.81 14.60
C LEU A 8 7.54 1.96 14.01
N VAL A 9 6.93 3.14 14.18
CA VAL A 9 5.60 3.42 13.62
C VAL A 9 5.63 3.39 12.10
N ALA A 10 6.64 3.99 11.47
CA ALA A 10 6.82 3.95 10.02
C ALA A 10 7.01 2.51 9.50
N GLY A 11 7.79 1.70 10.22
CA GLY A 11 7.99 0.29 9.92
C GLY A 11 6.70 -0.53 10.03
N LEU A 12 5.89 -0.29 11.06
CA LEU A 12 4.56 -0.93 11.20
C LEU A 12 3.63 -0.55 10.06
N ILE A 13 3.58 0.72 9.68
CA ILE A 13 2.79 1.18 8.53
C ILE A 13 3.20 0.46 7.25
N LEU A 14 4.51 0.33 7.01
CA LEU A 14 5.05 -0.40 5.86
C LEU A 14 4.71 -1.89 5.90
N SER A 15 4.82 -2.52 7.07
CA SER A 15 4.46 -3.94 7.25
C SER A 15 2.98 -4.19 6.94
N VAL A 16 2.09 -3.34 7.45
CA VAL A 16 0.64 -3.43 7.17
C VAL A 16 0.35 -3.22 5.69
N GLY A 17 0.97 -2.21 5.05
CA GLY A 17 0.80 -1.93 3.63
C GLY A 17 1.26 -3.08 2.72
N ASN A 18 2.40 -3.69 3.04
CA ASN A 18 2.91 -4.86 2.31
C ASN A 18 2.09 -6.13 2.59
N GLY A 19 1.69 -6.35 3.85
CA GLY A 19 0.82 -7.45 4.25
C GLY A 19 -0.51 -7.42 3.49
N PHE A 20 -1.14 -6.25 3.39
CA PHE A 20 -2.33 -6.05 2.57
C PHE A 20 -2.12 -6.55 1.13
N ARG A 21 -1.04 -6.10 0.49
CA ARG A 21 -0.75 -6.46 -0.91
C ARG A 21 -0.51 -7.96 -1.08
N MET A 22 0.20 -8.59 -0.15
CA MET A 22 0.49 -10.02 -0.21
C MET A 22 -0.73 -10.88 0.10
N SER A 23 -1.59 -10.45 1.03
CA SER A 23 -2.81 -11.18 1.39
C SER A 23 -3.80 -11.29 0.23
N LEU A 24 -3.77 -10.36 -0.73
CA LEU A 24 -4.62 -10.44 -1.94
C LEU A 24 -4.39 -11.75 -2.72
N GLY A 25 -3.16 -12.27 -2.74
CA GLY A 25 -2.82 -13.54 -3.40
C GLY A 25 -3.48 -14.77 -2.76
N ILE A 26 -3.72 -14.73 -1.46
CA ILE A 26 -4.32 -15.85 -0.71
C ILE A 26 -5.78 -16.09 -1.12
N TYR A 27 -6.49 -15.05 -1.54
CA TYR A 27 -7.89 -15.14 -1.95
C TYR A 27 -8.08 -15.64 -3.39
N VAL A 28 -7.03 -15.74 -4.19
CA VAL A 28 -7.13 -16.16 -5.60
C VAL A 28 -7.76 -17.53 -5.77
N PRO A 29 -7.38 -18.61 -5.01
CA PRO A 29 -8.02 -19.91 -5.15
C PRO A 29 -9.52 -19.87 -4.85
N ASP A 30 -9.93 -19.15 -3.79
CA ASP A 30 -11.33 -19.03 -3.40
C ASP A 30 -12.15 -18.26 -4.45
N LEU A 31 -11.57 -17.18 -5.00
CA LEU A 31 -12.20 -16.42 -6.08
C LEU A 31 -12.35 -17.27 -7.35
N LEU A 32 -11.37 -18.09 -7.70
CA LEU A 32 -11.43 -18.99 -8.85
C LEU A 32 -12.42 -20.13 -8.67
N SER A 33 -12.67 -20.58 -7.43
CA SER A 33 -13.65 -21.60 -7.13
C SER A 33 -15.10 -21.08 -7.25
N SER A 34 -15.28 -19.77 -7.18
CA SER A 34 -16.58 -19.14 -7.39
C SER A 34 -16.93 -19.08 -8.87
N THR A 35 -18.19 -19.31 -9.22
CA THR A 35 -18.69 -19.23 -10.60
C THR A 35 -18.76 -17.78 -11.12
N VAL A 36 -18.55 -16.81 -10.27
CA VAL A 36 -18.70 -15.38 -10.56
C VAL A 36 -17.43 -14.78 -11.17
N PHE A 37 -16.24 -15.26 -10.76
CA PHE A 37 -14.96 -14.66 -11.15
C PHE A 37 -14.20 -15.58 -12.12
N SER A 38 -13.88 -15.06 -13.30
CA SER A 38 -12.96 -15.73 -14.24
C SER A 38 -11.50 -15.40 -13.91
N ALA A 39 -10.59 -16.30 -14.24
CA ALA A 39 -9.14 -16.08 -14.11
C ALA A 39 -8.69 -14.78 -14.81
N SER A 40 -9.30 -14.45 -15.95
CA SER A 40 -8.99 -13.23 -16.69
C SER A 40 -9.34 -11.96 -15.91
N ILE A 41 -10.49 -11.92 -15.26
CA ILE A 41 -10.92 -10.78 -14.43
C ILE A 41 -10.00 -10.62 -13.21
N ILE A 42 -9.66 -11.72 -12.56
CA ILE A 42 -8.74 -11.70 -11.41
C ILE A 42 -7.36 -11.19 -11.85
N GLY A 43 -6.81 -11.73 -12.94
CA GLY A 43 -5.54 -11.29 -13.50
C GLY A 43 -5.55 -9.82 -13.91
N LEU A 44 -6.62 -9.35 -14.56
CA LEU A 44 -6.79 -7.95 -14.93
C LEU A 44 -6.86 -7.04 -13.69
N THR A 45 -7.60 -7.46 -12.66
CA THR A 45 -7.72 -6.70 -11.41
C THR A 45 -6.37 -6.51 -10.73
N TYR A 46 -5.60 -7.59 -10.59
CA TYR A 46 -4.27 -7.51 -9.98
C TYR A 46 -3.23 -6.81 -10.85
N GLY A 47 -3.32 -6.96 -12.18
CA GLY A 47 -2.50 -6.21 -13.12
C GLY A 47 -2.75 -4.71 -12.99
N LEU A 48 -4.02 -4.30 -12.97
CA LEU A 48 -4.43 -2.90 -12.81
C LEU A 48 -4.04 -2.35 -11.43
N PHE A 49 -4.22 -3.15 -10.37
CA PHE A 49 -3.76 -2.81 -9.02
C PHE A 49 -2.27 -2.47 -9.00
N ASN A 50 -1.41 -3.35 -9.55
CA ASN A 50 0.04 -3.13 -9.56
C ASN A 50 0.45 -1.95 -10.43
N LEU A 51 -0.22 -1.75 -11.57
CA LEU A 51 0.02 -0.60 -12.44
C LEU A 51 -0.28 0.72 -11.73
N LEU A 52 -1.46 0.82 -11.12
CA LEU A 52 -1.87 2.02 -10.39
C LEU A 52 -1.06 2.26 -9.12
N TRP A 53 -0.71 1.19 -8.39
CA TRP A 53 0.20 1.27 -7.26
C TRP A 53 1.55 1.89 -7.66
N GLY A 54 2.16 1.42 -8.75
CA GLY A 54 3.42 1.95 -9.27
C GLY A 54 3.30 3.40 -9.73
N ALA A 55 2.26 3.72 -10.51
CA ALA A 55 2.04 5.06 -11.05
C ALA A 55 1.72 6.11 -9.97
N MET A 56 0.95 5.73 -8.94
CA MET A 56 0.57 6.63 -7.85
C MET A 56 1.67 6.87 -6.83
N SER A 57 2.63 5.96 -6.70
CA SER A 57 3.72 6.07 -5.73
C SER A 57 4.52 7.37 -5.84
N PRO A 58 5.06 7.78 -7.01
CA PRO A 58 5.78 9.05 -7.15
C PRO A 58 4.85 10.27 -6.99
N ILE A 59 3.61 10.18 -7.49
CA ILE A 59 2.63 11.25 -7.37
C ILE A 59 2.29 11.50 -5.91
N ALA A 60 2.06 10.45 -5.15
CA ALA A 60 1.79 10.53 -3.72
C ALA A 60 2.98 11.06 -2.92
N GLY A 61 4.22 10.72 -3.33
CA GLY A 61 5.43 11.30 -2.76
C GLY A 61 5.46 12.82 -2.90
N ALA A 62 5.28 13.32 -4.12
CA ALA A 62 5.24 14.76 -4.40
C ALA A 62 4.08 15.47 -3.67
N PHE A 63 2.92 14.82 -3.57
CA PHE A 63 1.78 15.35 -2.83
C PHE A 63 2.06 15.40 -1.32
N ALA A 64 2.70 14.36 -0.77
CA ALA A 64 3.06 14.29 0.64
C ALA A 64 4.07 15.38 1.04
N GLU A 65 4.98 15.75 0.13
CA GLU A 65 5.92 16.85 0.35
C GLU A 65 5.22 18.20 0.49
N GLN A 66 4.17 18.43 -0.29
CA GLN A 66 3.44 19.71 -0.32
C GLN A 66 2.37 19.81 0.77
N LYS A 67 1.64 18.74 1.03
CA LYS A 67 0.46 18.73 1.91
C LYS A 67 0.69 18.07 3.27
N GLY A 68 1.82 17.38 3.43
CA GLY A 68 2.23 16.70 4.65
C GLY A 68 1.99 15.19 4.61
N TYR A 69 2.97 14.45 5.09
CA TYR A 69 3.00 12.97 5.04
C TYR A 69 1.86 12.31 5.81
N VAL A 70 1.54 12.82 7.02
CA VAL A 70 0.48 12.24 7.86
C VAL A 70 -0.88 12.31 7.17
N LYS A 71 -1.23 13.46 6.60
CA LYS A 71 -2.50 13.63 5.88
C LYS A 71 -2.59 12.71 4.67
N THR A 72 -1.50 12.60 3.92
CA THR A 72 -1.41 11.73 2.74
C THR A 72 -1.59 10.26 3.14
N LEU A 73 -0.92 9.79 4.18
CA LEU A 73 -1.06 8.43 4.68
C LEU A 73 -2.48 8.13 5.20
N CYS A 74 -3.08 9.06 5.96
CA CYS A 74 -4.46 8.90 6.41
C CYS A 74 -5.43 8.76 5.23
N PHE A 75 -5.24 9.53 4.16
CA PHE A 75 -6.03 9.41 2.94
C PHE A 75 -5.82 8.05 2.26
N GLY A 76 -4.59 7.56 2.21
CA GLY A 76 -4.28 6.23 1.70
C GLY A 76 -4.96 5.11 2.48
N PHE A 77 -4.90 5.13 3.82
CA PHE A 77 -5.57 4.13 4.66
C PHE A 77 -7.09 4.19 4.54
N PHE A 78 -7.66 5.38 4.46
CA PHE A 78 -9.09 5.52 4.19
C PHE A 78 -9.47 4.89 2.85
N GLY A 79 -8.67 5.12 1.81
CA GLY A 79 -8.88 4.51 0.49
C GLY A 79 -8.75 2.99 0.49
N VAL A 80 -7.82 2.42 1.26
CA VAL A 80 -7.72 0.95 1.44
C VAL A 80 -8.98 0.40 2.10
N SER A 81 -9.48 1.06 3.15
CA SER A 81 -10.71 0.64 3.82
C SER A 81 -11.91 0.69 2.88
N LEU A 82 -12.01 1.74 2.07
CA LEU A 82 -13.04 1.89 1.05
C LEU A 82 -12.93 0.81 -0.04
N SER A 83 -11.70 0.46 -0.45
CA SER A 83 -11.42 -0.61 -1.41
C SER A 83 -12.00 -1.94 -0.94
N PHE A 84 -11.76 -2.31 0.31
CA PHE A 84 -12.32 -3.53 0.90
C PHE A 84 -13.83 -3.47 1.03
N TYR A 85 -14.39 -2.33 1.42
CA TYR A 85 -15.84 -2.16 1.52
C TYR A 85 -16.53 -2.39 0.17
N VAL A 86 -15.99 -1.79 -0.89
CA VAL A 86 -16.51 -1.99 -2.26
C VAL A 86 -16.33 -3.44 -2.71
N ALA A 87 -15.18 -4.05 -2.42
CA ALA A 87 -14.91 -5.44 -2.77
C ALA A 87 -15.78 -6.44 -2.01
N SER A 88 -16.09 -6.17 -0.73
CA SER A 88 -16.97 -7.04 0.08
C SER A 88 -18.42 -7.07 -0.42
N SER A 89 -18.84 -6.01 -1.10
CA SER A 89 -20.16 -5.88 -1.73
C SER A 89 -20.18 -6.37 -3.18
N ALA A 90 -19.12 -7.05 -3.64
CA ALA A 90 -18.95 -7.44 -5.03
C ALA A 90 -19.85 -8.61 -5.43
N ILE A 91 -21.04 -8.31 -5.93
CA ILE A 91 -21.95 -9.25 -6.57
C ILE A 91 -21.55 -9.46 -8.05
N HIS A 92 -20.87 -8.48 -8.64
CA HIS A 92 -20.47 -8.48 -10.03
C HIS A 92 -18.96 -8.32 -10.17
N PRO A 93 -18.28 -8.98 -11.14
CA PRO A 93 -16.83 -8.90 -11.35
C PRO A 93 -16.29 -7.47 -11.44
N LEU A 94 -17.07 -6.54 -12.02
CA LEU A 94 -16.69 -5.13 -12.14
C LEU A 94 -16.53 -4.44 -10.77
N HIS A 95 -17.34 -4.78 -9.76
CA HIS A 95 -17.18 -4.21 -8.41
C HIS A 95 -15.83 -4.60 -7.80
N PHE A 96 -15.40 -5.84 -8.03
CA PHE A 96 -14.09 -6.33 -7.59
C PHE A 96 -12.95 -5.59 -8.32
N LEU A 97 -13.07 -5.42 -9.64
CA LEU A 97 -12.09 -4.68 -10.43
C LEU A 97 -11.99 -3.22 -9.99
N PHE A 98 -13.10 -2.53 -9.76
CA PHE A 98 -13.10 -1.15 -9.28
C PHE A 98 -12.60 -1.06 -7.83
N GLY A 99 -13.10 -1.93 -6.94
CA GLY A 99 -12.72 -1.93 -5.53
C GLY A 99 -11.24 -2.23 -5.34
N ILE A 100 -10.80 -3.42 -5.69
CA ILE A 100 -9.41 -3.85 -5.49
C ILE A 100 -8.48 -3.24 -6.55
N GLY A 101 -8.83 -3.33 -7.84
CA GLY A 101 -7.95 -2.91 -8.92
C GLY A 101 -7.69 -1.41 -8.90
N ILE A 102 -8.74 -0.59 -8.90
CA ILE A 102 -8.58 0.87 -9.02
C ILE A 102 -8.39 1.52 -7.65
N ILE A 103 -9.38 1.44 -6.77
CA ILE A 103 -9.32 2.11 -5.47
C ILE A 103 -8.17 1.55 -4.63
N GLY A 104 -8.03 0.22 -4.59
CA GLY A 104 -6.96 -0.46 -3.87
C GLY A 104 -5.58 -0.11 -4.40
N GLY A 105 -5.38 -0.14 -5.72
CA GLY A 105 -4.12 0.18 -6.37
C GLY A 105 -3.67 1.62 -6.11
N ILE A 106 -4.58 2.60 -6.28
CA ILE A 106 -4.31 4.01 -5.98
C ILE A 106 -3.94 4.18 -4.50
N SER A 107 -4.73 3.62 -3.60
CA SER A 107 -4.56 3.78 -2.16
C SER A 107 -3.27 3.11 -1.65
N ALA A 108 -2.93 1.93 -2.18
CA ALA A 108 -1.68 1.27 -1.89
C ALA A 108 -0.46 2.08 -2.40
N GLY A 109 -0.60 2.76 -3.55
CA GLY A 109 0.42 3.68 -4.06
C GLY A 109 0.66 4.87 -3.13
N VAL A 110 -0.38 5.35 -2.46
CA VAL A 110 -0.29 6.44 -1.47
C VAL A 110 0.43 5.99 -0.20
N ILE A 111 0.29 4.72 0.21
CA ILE A 111 0.97 4.13 1.39
C ILE A 111 2.30 3.47 1.00
N SER A 112 2.86 3.84 -0.12
CA SER A 112 4.04 3.19 -0.67
C SER A 112 5.33 3.52 0.10
N VAL A 113 6.31 2.65 -0.06
CA VAL A 113 7.64 2.77 0.57
C VAL A 113 8.30 4.13 0.34
N PRO A 114 8.34 4.72 -0.89
CA PRO A 114 8.94 6.02 -1.12
C PRO A 114 8.29 7.15 -0.33
N VAL A 115 6.98 7.12 -0.17
CA VAL A 115 6.25 8.14 0.60
C VAL A 115 6.66 8.10 2.06
N ILE A 116 6.75 6.91 2.64
CA ILE A 116 7.08 6.74 4.07
C ILE A 116 8.55 7.04 4.32
N ILE A 117 9.45 6.55 3.48
CA ILE A 117 10.88 6.84 3.59
C ILE A 117 11.13 8.34 3.42
N GLY A 118 10.52 8.98 2.43
CA GLY A 118 10.63 10.43 2.23
C GLY A 118 10.16 11.23 3.44
N GLY A 119 9.12 10.77 4.14
CA GLY A 119 8.66 11.37 5.38
C GLY A 119 9.63 11.22 6.54
N VAL A 120 10.22 10.04 6.67
CA VAL A 120 11.16 9.72 7.76
C VAL A 120 12.51 10.36 7.53
N SER A 121 13.03 10.36 6.30
CA SER A 121 14.36 10.91 5.97
C SER A 121 14.50 12.40 6.30
N LYS A 122 13.40 13.16 6.28
CA LYS A 122 13.41 14.59 6.67
C LYS A 122 13.81 14.85 8.14
N TYR A 123 13.77 13.84 8.98
CA TYR A 123 14.16 13.94 10.40
C TYR A 123 15.63 13.62 10.66
N PHE A 124 16.38 13.25 9.61
CA PHE A 124 17.79 12.88 9.70
C PHE A 124 18.61 13.72 8.71
N GLU A 125 19.60 14.44 9.21
CA GLU A 125 20.50 15.30 8.40
C GLU A 125 21.70 14.53 7.87
N ASP A 126 22.07 13.41 8.50
CA ASP A 126 23.27 12.63 8.17
C ASP A 126 22.92 11.47 7.21
N ASP A 127 23.61 11.42 6.06
CA ASP A 127 23.42 10.42 5.00
C ASP A 127 23.61 8.96 5.49
N LYS A 128 24.56 8.74 6.41
CA LYS A 128 24.77 7.41 7.00
C LYS A 128 23.59 6.97 7.83
N THR A 129 23.03 7.87 8.62
CA THR A 129 21.86 7.61 9.46
C THR A 129 20.64 7.39 8.59
N GLN A 130 20.44 8.16 7.53
CA GLN A 130 19.36 7.95 6.56
C GLN A 130 19.43 6.57 5.90
N SER A 131 20.60 6.16 5.44
CA SER A 131 20.80 4.84 4.84
C SER A 131 20.50 3.69 5.82
N THR A 132 20.95 3.82 7.07
CA THR A 132 20.69 2.83 8.12
C THR A 132 19.20 2.72 8.45
N VAL A 133 18.54 3.86 8.62
CA VAL A 133 17.09 3.91 8.90
C VAL A 133 16.29 3.35 7.73
N THR A 134 16.67 3.67 6.50
CA THR A 134 16.03 3.10 5.30
C THR A 134 16.18 1.59 5.26
N GLY A 135 17.36 1.04 5.57
CA GLY A 135 17.59 -0.40 5.68
C GLY A 135 16.71 -1.07 6.74
N ILE A 136 16.58 -0.45 7.92
CA ILE A 136 15.69 -0.93 8.99
C ILE A 136 14.23 -0.91 8.55
N LEU A 137 13.78 0.18 7.93
CA LEU A 137 12.41 0.30 7.41
C LEU A 137 12.10 -0.75 6.35
N MET A 138 13.03 -1.02 5.43
CA MET A 138 12.87 -2.07 4.42
C MET A 138 12.81 -3.47 5.05
N SER A 139 13.62 -3.72 6.08
CA SER A 139 13.57 -4.98 6.81
C SER A 139 12.23 -5.17 7.53
N LEU A 140 11.73 -4.11 8.21
CA LEU A 140 10.42 -4.14 8.84
C LEU A 140 9.28 -4.26 7.80
N ALA A 141 9.41 -3.63 6.64
CA ALA A 141 8.46 -3.79 5.54
C ALA A 141 8.37 -5.24 5.05
N ALA A 142 9.50 -5.96 5.03
CA ALA A 142 9.55 -7.37 4.63
C ALA A 142 8.84 -8.29 5.63
N THR A 143 8.80 -7.97 6.92
CA THR A 143 8.08 -8.79 7.92
C THR A 143 6.56 -8.84 7.68
N GLY A 144 6.00 -7.83 7.03
CA GLY A 144 4.59 -7.82 6.66
C GLY A 144 4.23 -8.77 5.51
N MET A 145 5.22 -9.41 4.89
CA MET A 145 5.00 -10.38 3.81
C MET A 145 4.78 -11.82 4.31
N PHE A 146 5.07 -12.07 5.57
CA PHE A 146 4.93 -13.36 6.26
C PHE A 146 3.76 -13.33 7.23
#